data_262271b7ad9e0a9661fdc4514f625239
#
_entry.id   262271b7ad9e0a9661fdc4514f625239
#
_cell.length_a   1.000
_cell.length_b   1.000
_cell.length_c   1.000
_cell.angle_alpha   90.00
_cell.angle_beta   90.00
_cell.angle_gamma   90.00
#
_symmetry.space_group_name_H-M   'P 1'
#
loop_
_entity.id
_entity.type
_entity.pdbx_description
1 polymer ?
#
loop_
_entity_poly.entity_id
_entity_poly.type
_entity_poly.pdbx_seq_one_letter_code
_entity_poly.pdbx_strand_id
1 'polypeptide(L)'
;MILFPQPRAMTLSDGEYILPMKEEYDDLVTLYQLVREGAPGISAVSAPLLEKEEYRLRVDESGVSLSAATDEGLFRAVTSLQQMIRRTGGKLPYVNIEDKPTLPRRGYMLDISRGRMPKVDTIKGMIDFLAALKYNEFQLYMEGDCFKYAAYPKETADFDCLTPEDIEELDAYCRQRFIDLVPN
;
A
#
# COMPACT_ATOMS: atom_id res chain seq x y z
N MET A 1 5.10 -20.00 -5.58
CA MET A 1 5.03 -18.73 -4.81
C MET A 1 3.60 -18.23 -4.80
N ILE A 2 3.09 -17.71 -3.69
CA ILE A 2 1.72 -17.17 -3.56
C ILE A 2 1.83 -15.68 -3.23
N LEU A 3 1.15 -14.82 -3.99
CA LEU A 3 1.00 -13.39 -3.72
C LEU A 3 -0.43 -13.07 -3.33
N PHE A 4 -0.65 -12.02 -2.57
CA PHE A 4 -1.96 -11.56 -2.12
C PHE A 4 -2.15 -10.06 -2.40
N PRO A 5 -3.21 -9.66 -3.11
CA PRO A 5 -4.10 -10.52 -3.91
C PRO A 5 -3.34 -11.31 -4.97
N GLN A 6 -3.92 -12.42 -5.42
CA GLN A 6 -3.31 -13.21 -6.50
C GLN A 6 -3.32 -12.39 -7.80
N PRO A 7 -2.18 -12.28 -8.50
CA PRO A 7 -2.11 -11.58 -9.78
C PRO A 7 -2.96 -12.25 -10.86
N ARG A 8 -3.43 -11.48 -11.82
CA ARG A 8 -4.19 -11.98 -12.98
C ARG A 8 -3.43 -13.00 -13.81
N ALA A 9 -2.15 -12.73 -14.05
CA ALA A 9 -1.25 -13.65 -14.72
C ALA A 9 0.10 -13.68 -14.01
N MET A 10 0.62 -14.88 -13.78
CA MET A 10 1.94 -15.11 -13.19
C MET A 10 2.54 -16.36 -13.80
N THR A 11 3.69 -16.22 -14.47
CA THR A 11 4.43 -17.32 -15.07
C THR A 11 5.81 -17.37 -14.44
N LEU A 12 6.15 -18.51 -13.84
CA LEU A 12 7.48 -18.80 -13.31
C LEU A 12 8.33 -19.47 -14.39
N SER A 13 9.63 -19.22 -14.37
CA SER A 13 10.63 -19.92 -15.16
C SER A 13 11.81 -20.36 -14.31
N ASP A 14 12.68 -21.22 -14.85
CA ASP A 14 13.84 -21.73 -14.12
C ASP A 14 14.86 -20.61 -13.92
N GLY A 15 15.40 -20.53 -12.70
CA GLY A 15 16.38 -19.55 -12.28
C GLY A 15 15.92 -18.64 -11.18
N GLU A 16 16.87 -17.91 -10.61
CA GLU A 16 16.61 -16.93 -9.56
C GLU A 16 17.56 -15.72 -9.71
N TYR A 17 17.10 -14.56 -9.26
CA TYR A 17 17.90 -13.35 -9.11
C TYR A 17 18.14 -13.07 -7.65
N ILE A 18 19.40 -12.83 -7.28
CA ILE A 18 19.77 -12.45 -5.90
C ILE A 18 19.73 -10.94 -5.80
N LEU A 19 18.66 -10.42 -5.22
CA LEU A 19 18.51 -9.00 -4.99
C LEU A 19 19.44 -8.55 -3.86
N PRO A 20 20.25 -7.49 -4.05
CA PRO A 20 21.00 -6.86 -2.95
C PRO A 20 20.02 -6.31 -1.90
N MET A 21 19.93 -7.01 -0.75
CA MET A 21 18.99 -6.68 0.30
C MET A 21 19.42 -5.45 1.11
N LYS A 22 18.42 -4.66 1.53
CA LYS A 22 18.55 -3.53 2.46
C LYS A 22 17.43 -3.63 3.50
N GLU A 23 17.69 -3.17 4.73
CA GLU A 23 16.68 -3.16 5.81
C GLU A 23 15.46 -2.32 5.43
N GLU A 24 15.69 -1.24 4.68
CA GLU A 24 14.63 -0.31 4.22
C GLU A 24 13.59 -0.98 3.32
N TYR A 25 13.87 -2.15 2.74
CA TYR A 25 12.92 -2.88 1.89
C TYR A 25 11.74 -3.47 2.67
N ASP A 26 11.81 -3.50 3.99
CA ASP A 26 10.69 -3.92 4.84
C ASP A 26 9.57 -2.87 4.96
N ASP A 27 9.90 -1.58 4.77
CA ASP A 27 8.88 -0.54 4.69
C ASP A 27 8.42 -0.33 3.24
N LEU A 28 7.12 -0.43 2.99
CA LEU A 28 6.55 -0.39 1.64
C LEU A 28 6.71 0.99 0.97
N VAL A 29 6.52 2.07 1.73
CA VAL A 29 6.63 3.44 1.20
C VAL A 29 8.09 3.75 0.91
N THR A 30 9.00 3.36 1.79
CA THR A 30 10.44 3.53 1.59
C THR A 30 10.94 2.73 0.40
N LEU A 31 10.53 1.46 0.26
CA LEU A 31 10.87 0.66 -0.92
C LEU A 31 10.36 1.31 -2.21
N TYR A 32 9.13 1.82 -2.21
CA TYR A 32 8.59 2.55 -3.36
C TYR A 32 9.42 3.78 -3.73
N GLN A 33 9.82 4.58 -2.75
CA GLN A 33 10.66 5.76 -2.97
C GLN A 33 12.04 5.36 -3.54
N LEU A 34 12.68 4.36 -2.96
CA LEU A 34 13.97 3.83 -3.44
C LEU A 34 13.87 3.32 -4.88
N VAL A 35 12.80 2.65 -5.25
CA VAL A 35 12.56 2.19 -6.63
C VAL A 35 12.44 3.37 -7.60
N ARG A 36 11.76 4.45 -7.20
CA ARG A 36 11.66 5.67 -8.03
C ARG A 36 12.99 6.39 -8.20
N GLU A 37 13.84 6.36 -7.19
CA GLU A 37 15.17 6.98 -7.19
C GLU A 37 16.24 6.12 -7.88
N GLY A 38 15.95 4.86 -8.17
CA GLY A 38 16.87 3.94 -8.83
C GLY A 38 17.57 2.98 -7.87
N ALA A 39 16.82 2.09 -7.22
CA ALA A 39 17.38 1.07 -6.35
C ALA A 39 18.25 0.04 -7.12
N PRO A 40 19.41 -0.37 -6.58
CA PRO A 40 20.26 -1.35 -7.23
C PRO A 40 19.53 -2.67 -7.52
N GLY A 41 19.59 -3.13 -8.76
CA GLY A 41 18.94 -4.38 -9.21
C GLY A 41 17.43 -4.27 -9.44
N ILE A 42 16.84 -3.05 -9.30
CA ILE A 42 15.43 -2.79 -9.56
C ILE A 42 15.32 -1.60 -10.52
N SER A 43 14.59 -1.77 -11.59
CA SER A 43 14.30 -0.72 -12.57
C SER A 43 12.80 -0.40 -12.63
N ALA A 44 12.46 0.87 -12.66
CA ALA A 44 11.11 1.35 -12.94
C ALA A 44 11.04 1.85 -14.39
N VAL A 45 10.07 1.37 -15.15
CA VAL A 45 9.90 1.65 -16.57
C VAL A 45 8.52 2.25 -16.82
N SER A 46 8.48 3.39 -17.51
CA SER A 46 7.21 3.99 -17.94
C SER A 46 6.54 3.14 -19.00
N ALA A 47 5.27 2.81 -18.80
CA ALA A 47 4.43 2.03 -19.70
C ALA A 47 3.08 2.72 -19.92
N PRO A 48 3.02 3.83 -20.68
CA PRO A 48 1.87 4.74 -20.75
C PRO A 48 0.60 4.13 -21.34
N LEU A 49 0.67 2.94 -21.90
CA LEU A 49 -0.49 2.21 -22.44
C LEU A 49 -1.20 1.34 -21.39
N LEU A 50 -0.62 1.18 -20.21
CA LEU A 50 -1.26 0.46 -19.11
C LEU A 50 -2.33 1.33 -18.44
N GLU A 51 -3.32 0.67 -17.81
CA GLU A 51 -4.36 1.35 -17.03
C GLU A 51 -3.79 1.93 -15.72
N LYS A 52 -4.57 2.76 -15.02
CA LYS A 52 -4.14 3.53 -13.84
C LYS A 52 -3.42 2.69 -12.77
N GLU A 53 -3.96 1.52 -12.40
CA GLU A 53 -3.37 0.63 -11.40
C GLU A 53 -2.82 -0.67 -12.02
N GLU A 54 -2.71 -0.73 -13.36
CA GLU A 54 -2.12 -1.86 -14.07
C GLU A 54 -0.60 -1.79 -14.00
N TYR A 55 0.03 -2.96 -13.83
CA TYR A 55 1.48 -3.07 -13.79
C TYR A 55 1.97 -4.39 -14.37
N ARG A 56 3.25 -4.39 -14.74
CA ARG A 56 4.02 -5.59 -15.03
C ARG A 56 5.22 -5.66 -14.10
N LEU A 57 5.52 -6.86 -13.61
CA LEU A 57 6.71 -7.13 -12.84
C LEU A 57 7.43 -8.32 -13.47
N ARG A 58 8.70 -8.12 -13.82
CA ARG A 58 9.56 -9.15 -14.37
C ARG A 58 10.80 -9.29 -13.51
N VAL A 59 11.18 -10.54 -13.25
CA VAL A 59 12.46 -10.91 -12.66
C VAL A 59 13.15 -11.86 -13.61
N ASP A 60 14.37 -11.53 -14.01
CA ASP A 60 15.23 -12.35 -14.83
C ASP A 60 16.71 -12.17 -14.43
N GLU A 61 17.64 -12.68 -15.21
CA GLU A 61 19.10 -12.59 -14.97
C GLU A 61 19.61 -11.15 -14.87
N SER A 62 18.92 -10.18 -15.47
CA SER A 62 19.31 -8.76 -15.45
C SER A 62 18.81 -8.02 -14.20
N GLY A 63 17.89 -8.62 -13.44
CA GLY A 63 17.30 -8.03 -12.23
C GLY A 63 15.78 -7.98 -12.24
N VAL A 64 15.25 -6.99 -11.53
CA VAL A 64 13.82 -6.70 -11.39
C VAL A 64 13.44 -5.52 -12.28
N SER A 65 12.43 -5.70 -13.11
CA SER A 65 11.84 -4.62 -13.92
C SER A 65 10.36 -4.45 -13.54
N LEU A 66 9.98 -3.22 -13.17
CA LEU A 66 8.61 -2.82 -12.83
C LEU A 66 8.12 -1.84 -13.88
N SER A 67 7.00 -2.13 -14.53
CA SER A 67 6.42 -1.26 -15.56
C SER A 67 5.02 -0.83 -15.16
N ALA A 68 4.74 0.47 -15.22
CA ALA A 68 3.44 1.06 -14.93
C ALA A 68 3.25 2.36 -15.70
N ALA A 69 1.98 2.78 -15.86
CA ALA A 69 1.64 4.06 -16.47
C ALA A 69 1.61 5.19 -15.43
N THR A 70 1.33 4.87 -14.18
CA THR A 70 1.12 5.82 -13.09
C THR A 70 1.92 5.45 -11.85
N ASP A 71 2.06 6.40 -10.94
CA ASP A 71 2.66 6.19 -9.63
C ASP A 71 1.86 5.16 -8.79
N GLU A 72 0.52 5.14 -8.91
CA GLU A 72 -0.30 4.12 -8.26
C GLU A 72 0.00 2.72 -8.79
N GLY A 73 0.06 2.56 -10.12
CA GLY A 73 0.42 1.29 -10.75
C GLY A 73 1.81 0.81 -10.32
N LEU A 74 2.79 1.73 -10.27
CA LEU A 74 4.12 1.41 -9.77
C LEU A 74 4.10 0.98 -8.29
N PHE A 75 3.33 1.67 -7.45
CA PHE A 75 3.16 1.29 -6.05
C PHE A 75 2.57 -0.13 -5.90
N ARG A 76 1.58 -0.51 -6.74
CA ARG A 76 1.02 -1.88 -6.75
C ARG A 76 2.07 -2.91 -7.19
N ALA A 77 2.94 -2.57 -8.16
CA ALA A 77 4.06 -3.42 -8.56
C ALA A 77 5.06 -3.62 -7.40
N VAL A 78 5.44 -2.52 -6.73
CA VAL A 78 6.33 -2.55 -5.55
C VAL A 78 5.71 -3.36 -4.41
N THR A 79 4.40 -3.26 -4.19
CA THR A 79 3.69 -4.09 -3.20
C THR A 79 3.87 -5.59 -3.50
N SER A 80 3.76 -6.00 -4.76
CA SER A 80 4.00 -7.40 -5.14
C SER A 80 5.46 -7.80 -4.98
N LEU A 81 6.39 -6.93 -5.36
CA LEU A 81 7.82 -7.15 -5.17
C LEU A 81 8.16 -7.32 -3.68
N GLN A 82 7.64 -6.46 -2.80
CA GLN A 82 7.86 -6.55 -1.37
C GLN A 82 7.36 -7.89 -0.79
N GLN A 83 6.20 -8.36 -1.23
CA GLN A 83 5.70 -9.68 -0.83
C GLN A 83 6.65 -10.81 -1.28
N MET A 84 7.24 -10.70 -2.48
CA MET A 84 8.25 -11.67 -2.94
C MET A 84 9.50 -11.61 -2.06
N ILE A 85 10.04 -10.41 -1.82
CA ILE A 85 11.22 -10.18 -0.99
C ILE A 85 11.03 -10.78 0.41
N ARG A 86 9.93 -10.47 1.08
CA ARG A 86 9.62 -10.98 2.43
C ARG A 86 9.53 -12.50 2.50
N ARG A 87 9.07 -13.15 1.42
CA ARG A 87 8.92 -14.62 1.37
C ARG A 87 10.20 -15.35 1.04
N THR A 88 11.09 -14.72 0.29
CA THR A 88 12.28 -15.39 -0.27
C THR A 88 13.58 -14.89 0.33
N GLY A 89 13.54 -13.83 1.14
CA GLY A 89 14.76 -13.20 1.66
C GLY A 89 15.63 -12.62 0.55
N GLY A 90 15.02 -12.16 -0.56
CA GLY A 90 15.71 -11.57 -1.71
C GLY A 90 16.19 -12.58 -2.77
N LYS A 91 15.96 -13.87 -2.61
CA LYS A 91 16.17 -14.89 -3.66
C LYS A 91 14.93 -14.97 -4.54
N LEU A 92 14.83 -14.06 -5.49
CA LEU A 92 13.64 -13.88 -6.31
C LEU A 92 13.64 -14.90 -7.46
N PRO A 93 12.64 -15.78 -7.57
CA PRO A 93 12.52 -16.66 -8.74
C PRO A 93 12.28 -15.86 -10.00
N TYR A 94 12.75 -16.32 -11.15
CA TYR A 94 12.41 -15.71 -12.42
C TYR A 94 10.91 -15.80 -12.65
N VAL A 95 10.30 -14.67 -12.92
CA VAL A 95 8.84 -14.55 -13.02
C VAL A 95 8.44 -13.41 -13.96
N ASN A 96 7.32 -13.61 -14.67
CA ASN A 96 6.57 -12.53 -15.30
C ASN A 96 5.19 -12.45 -14.63
N ILE A 97 4.84 -11.24 -14.19
CA ILE A 97 3.54 -10.92 -13.59
C ILE A 97 2.92 -9.80 -14.42
N GLU A 98 1.66 -9.98 -14.80
CA GLU A 98 0.80 -8.94 -15.33
C GLU A 98 -0.43 -8.88 -14.44
N ASP A 99 -0.72 -7.70 -13.89
CA ASP A 99 -1.80 -7.56 -12.94
C ASP A 99 -2.46 -6.18 -13.03
N LYS A 100 -3.76 -6.17 -12.80
CA LYS A 100 -4.58 -4.99 -12.58
C LYS A 100 -5.77 -5.34 -11.70
N PRO A 101 -6.30 -4.39 -10.92
CA PRO A 101 -7.45 -4.66 -10.09
C PRO A 101 -8.69 -4.97 -10.95
N THR A 102 -9.49 -5.94 -10.51
CA THR A 102 -10.80 -6.23 -11.10
C THR A 102 -11.84 -5.22 -10.64
N LEU A 103 -11.74 -4.79 -9.37
CA LEU A 103 -12.60 -3.78 -8.77
C LEU A 103 -11.82 -2.47 -8.67
N PRO A 104 -12.29 -1.38 -9.28
CA PRO A 104 -11.61 -0.09 -9.23
C PRO A 104 -11.64 0.53 -7.83
N ARG A 105 -12.66 0.23 -7.02
CA ARG A 105 -12.79 0.66 -5.62
C ARG A 105 -12.67 -0.54 -4.70
N ARG A 106 -11.71 -0.50 -3.80
CA ARG A 106 -11.39 -1.55 -2.83
C ARG A 106 -11.26 -0.91 -1.46
N GLY A 107 -12.40 -0.71 -0.82
CA GLY A 107 -12.53 0.00 0.44
C GLY A 107 -12.63 -0.93 1.63
N TYR A 108 -12.18 -0.44 2.79
CA TYR A 108 -12.44 -1.01 4.09
C TYR A 108 -12.98 0.08 5.02
N MET A 109 -14.04 -0.23 5.75
CA MET A 109 -14.62 0.67 6.75
C MET A 109 -14.32 0.15 8.15
N LEU A 110 -13.73 0.99 8.99
CA LEU A 110 -13.50 0.73 10.40
C LEU A 110 -14.49 1.55 11.23
N ASP A 111 -15.34 0.87 11.99
CA ASP A 111 -16.20 1.53 12.97
C ASP A 111 -15.37 1.90 14.22
N ILE A 112 -15.23 3.21 14.45
CA ILE A 112 -14.53 3.76 15.62
C ILE A 112 -15.49 4.32 16.68
N SER A 113 -16.80 4.18 16.47
CA SER A 113 -17.84 4.75 17.32
C SER A 113 -18.32 3.80 18.40
N ARG A 114 -18.11 2.48 18.22
CA ARG A 114 -18.68 1.46 19.08
C ARG A 114 -17.60 0.70 19.85
N GLY A 115 -17.73 0.70 21.16
CA GLY A 115 -16.93 -0.10 22.06
C GLY A 115 -15.57 0.48 22.40
N ARG A 116 -14.67 0.71 21.47
CA ARG A 116 -13.31 1.15 21.76
C ARG A 116 -12.74 2.06 20.69
N MET A 117 -12.27 3.23 21.10
CA MET A 117 -11.52 4.15 20.23
C MET A 117 -10.11 3.58 19.97
N PRO A 118 -9.72 3.34 18.72
CA PRO A 118 -8.35 2.95 18.41
C PRO A 118 -7.40 4.15 18.49
N LYS A 119 -6.16 3.91 18.89
CA LYS A 119 -5.10 4.91 18.81
C LYS A 119 -4.72 5.18 17.34
N VAL A 120 -4.22 6.38 17.04
CA VAL A 120 -3.75 6.76 15.70
C VAL A 120 -2.74 5.75 15.15
N ASP A 121 -1.78 5.30 15.96
CA ASP A 121 -0.80 4.29 15.53
C ASP A 121 -1.45 2.94 15.17
N THR A 122 -2.52 2.57 15.85
CA THR A 122 -3.27 1.34 15.50
C THR A 122 -3.97 1.49 14.15
N ILE A 123 -4.53 2.67 13.88
CA ILE A 123 -5.16 2.99 12.59
C ILE A 123 -4.10 2.99 11.48
N LYS A 124 -2.92 3.59 11.71
CA LYS A 124 -1.80 3.54 10.77
C LYS A 124 -1.35 2.11 10.45
N GLY A 125 -1.22 1.25 11.46
CA GLY A 125 -0.91 -0.16 11.25
C GLY A 125 -1.95 -0.89 10.39
N MET A 126 -3.24 -0.52 10.53
CA MET A 126 -4.29 -1.04 9.65
C MET A 126 -4.16 -0.50 8.22
N ILE A 127 -3.84 0.78 8.05
CA ILE A 127 -3.59 1.38 6.73
C ILE A 127 -2.41 0.68 6.03
N ASP A 128 -1.33 0.37 6.76
CA ASP A 128 -0.20 -0.40 6.22
C ASP A 128 -0.63 -1.80 5.75
N PHE A 129 -1.44 -2.47 6.55
CA PHE A 129 -1.99 -3.78 6.18
C PHE A 129 -2.87 -3.71 4.93
N LEU A 130 -3.75 -2.70 4.85
CA LEU A 130 -4.60 -2.47 3.68
C LEU A 130 -3.78 -2.14 2.43
N ALA A 131 -2.73 -1.32 2.55
CA ALA A 131 -1.81 -1.01 1.46
C ALA A 131 -1.11 -2.27 0.93
N ALA A 132 -0.63 -3.15 1.85
CA ALA A 132 -0.01 -4.42 1.48
C ALA A 132 -0.98 -5.37 0.76
N LEU A 133 -2.29 -5.22 0.95
CA LEU A 133 -3.35 -5.94 0.25
C LEU A 133 -3.91 -5.18 -0.97
N LYS A 134 -3.28 -4.05 -1.34
CA LYS A 134 -3.67 -3.22 -2.50
C LYS A 134 -5.05 -2.58 -2.40
N TYR A 135 -5.57 -2.34 -1.19
CA TYR A 135 -6.73 -1.49 -1.00
C TYR A 135 -6.42 -0.05 -1.43
N ASN A 136 -7.45 0.69 -1.84
CA ASN A 136 -7.32 2.08 -2.27
C ASN A 136 -8.32 3.04 -1.63
N GLU A 137 -9.16 2.55 -0.71
CA GLU A 137 -10.06 3.38 0.09
C GLU A 137 -10.06 2.89 1.54
N PHE A 138 -10.10 3.84 2.47
CA PHE A 138 -10.25 3.59 3.89
C PHE A 138 -11.26 4.57 4.47
N GLN A 139 -12.26 4.08 5.16
CA GLN A 139 -13.31 4.87 5.78
C GLN A 139 -13.31 4.66 7.28
N LEU A 140 -13.32 5.74 8.04
CA LEU A 140 -13.61 5.73 9.47
C LEU A 140 -15.10 6.00 9.65
N TYR A 141 -15.84 4.99 10.14
CA TYR A 141 -17.23 5.20 10.51
C TYR A 141 -17.29 5.93 11.84
N MET A 142 -17.80 7.16 11.80
CA MET A 142 -17.89 8.09 12.93
C MET A 142 -19.33 8.34 13.31
N GLU A 143 -19.67 8.03 14.56
CA GLU A 143 -21.00 8.26 15.13
C GLU A 143 -20.84 8.68 16.60
N GLY A 144 -21.63 9.64 17.07
CA GLY A 144 -21.53 10.12 18.46
C GLY A 144 -20.21 10.86 18.73
N ASP A 145 -19.55 10.52 19.85
CA ASP A 145 -18.46 11.29 20.44
C ASP A 145 -17.05 10.80 20.05
N CYS A 146 -16.85 10.34 18.82
CA CYS A 146 -15.56 9.81 18.39
C CYS A 146 -14.66 10.84 17.69
N PHE A 147 -15.13 12.07 17.47
CA PHE A 147 -14.37 13.16 16.86
C PHE A 147 -14.57 14.48 17.59
N LYS A 148 -13.50 15.28 17.76
CA LYS A 148 -13.53 16.59 18.41
C LYS A 148 -13.90 17.68 17.42
N TYR A 149 -15.18 18.04 17.38
CA TYR A 149 -15.66 19.15 16.56
C TYR A 149 -15.30 20.48 17.20
N ALA A 150 -14.60 21.35 16.48
CA ALA A 150 -14.24 22.70 16.95
C ALA A 150 -15.47 23.55 17.33
N ALA A 151 -16.61 23.30 16.66
CA ALA A 151 -17.87 24.01 16.95
C ALA A 151 -18.54 23.55 18.27
N TYR A 152 -18.19 22.36 18.79
CA TYR A 152 -18.82 21.76 19.99
C TYR A 152 -17.77 21.26 21.00
N PRO A 153 -16.87 22.13 21.49
CA PRO A 153 -15.72 21.70 22.29
C PRO A 153 -16.10 21.16 23.69
N LYS A 154 -17.28 21.50 24.20
CA LYS A 154 -17.74 21.07 25.52
C LYS A 154 -18.31 19.68 25.52
N GLU A 155 -18.95 19.29 24.44
CA GLU A 155 -19.63 18.00 24.28
C GLU A 155 -18.66 16.83 24.17
N THR A 156 -17.42 17.11 23.72
CA THR A 156 -16.38 16.08 23.52
C THR A 156 -15.18 16.26 24.46
N ALA A 157 -15.24 17.17 25.43
CA ALA A 157 -14.11 17.51 26.29
C ALA A 157 -13.60 16.32 27.14
N ASP A 158 -14.51 15.46 27.58
CA ASP A 158 -14.22 14.34 28.49
C ASP A 158 -14.00 13.01 27.75
N PHE A 159 -14.06 13.01 26.41
CA PHE A 159 -13.92 11.80 25.61
C PHE A 159 -12.54 11.72 24.93
N ASP A 160 -12.04 10.51 24.80
CA ASP A 160 -10.83 10.20 24.04
C ASP A 160 -11.22 10.06 22.56
N CYS A 161 -11.20 11.18 21.82
CA CYS A 161 -11.69 11.31 20.46
C CYS A 161 -10.54 11.65 19.50
N LEU A 162 -10.70 11.33 18.21
CA LEU A 162 -9.82 11.87 17.18
C LEU A 162 -9.99 13.39 17.05
N THR A 163 -8.88 14.07 16.83
CA THR A 163 -8.83 15.52 16.58
C THR A 163 -8.75 15.81 15.08
N PRO A 164 -9.00 17.06 14.65
CA PRO A 164 -8.72 17.47 13.27
C PRO A 164 -7.29 17.16 12.82
N GLU A 165 -6.30 17.38 13.70
CA GLU A 165 -4.89 17.11 13.44
C GLU A 165 -4.63 15.62 13.23
N ASP A 166 -5.29 14.74 14.00
CA ASP A 166 -5.22 13.28 13.82
C ASP A 166 -5.76 12.86 12.44
N ILE A 167 -6.86 13.48 11.99
CA ILE A 167 -7.43 13.20 10.67
C ILE A 167 -6.51 13.69 9.55
N GLU A 168 -5.92 14.88 9.67
CA GLU A 168 -4.94 15.39 8.70
C GLU A 168 -3.71 14.47 8.62
N GLU A 169 -3.22 13.99 9.75
CA GLU A 169 -2.12 13.04 9.83
C GLU A 169 -2.46 11.70 9.16
N LEU A 170 -3.66 11.16 9.43
CA LEU A 170 -4.13 9.92 8.81
C LEU A 170 -4.36 10.06 7.31
N ASP A 171 -4.88 11.21 6.84
CA ASP A 171 -5.07 11.49 5.42
C ASP A 171 -3.72 11.56 4.69
N ALA A 172 -2.74 12.27 5.25
CA ALA A 172 -1.39 12.32 4.71
C ALA A 172 -0.73 10.92 4.67
N TYR A 173 -0.96 10.11 5.70
CA TYR A 173 -0.46 8.74 5.79
C TYR A 173 -1.10 7.82 4.76
N CYS A 174 -2.41 7.95 4.51
CA CYS A 174 -3.14 7.25 3.47
C CYS A 174 -2.63 7.62 2.08
N ARG A 175 -2.47 8.92 1.79
CA ARG A 175 -2.00 9.42 0.48
C ARG A 175 -0.64 8.85 0.07
N GLN A 176 0.30 8.70 1.01
CA GLN A 176 1.60 8.09 0.75
C GLN A 176 1.49 6.63 0.29
N ARG A 177 0.34 5.99 0.51
CA ARG A 177 0.03 4.59 0.19
C ARG A 177 -0.98 4.44 -0.94
N PHE A 178 -1.33 5.55 -1.59
CA PHE A 178 -2.37 5.59 -2.62
C PHE A 178 -3.69 5.01 -2.12
N ILE A 179 -4.06 5.40 -0.91
CA ILE A 179 -5.34 5.12 -0.26
C ILE A 179 -6.05 6.45 -0.04
N ASP A 180 -7.29 6.55 -0.49
CA ASP A 180 -8.16 7.68 -0.19
C ASP A 180 -8.80 7.49 1.19
N LEU A 181 -8.60 8.45 2.09
CA LEU A 181 -9.34 8.51 3.35
C LEU A 181 -10.74 9.08 3.05
N VAL A 182 -11.74 8.23 3.14
CA VAL A 182 -13.12 8.58 2.81
C VAL A 182 -13.80 9.20 4.02
N PRO A 183 -14.34 10.43 3.91
CA PRO A 183 -15.10 11.03 5.01
C PRO A 183 -16.42 10.29 5.20
N ASN A 184 -16.92 10.33 6.46
CA ASN A 184 -18.22 9.76 6.84
C ASN A 184 -19.01 10.74 7.70
#